data_9e4c9560980a2f90c3afcd078adbe1b9
#
_entry.id   9e4c9560980a2f90c3afcd078adbe1b9
#
_cell.length_a   1.000
_cell.length_b   1.000
_cell.length_c   1.000
_cell.angle_alpha   90.00
_cell.angle_beta   90.00
_cell.angle_gamma   90.00
#
_symmetry.space_group_name_H-M   'P 1'
#
loop_
_entity.id
_entity.type
_entity.pdbx_description
1 polymer ?
#
loop_
_entity_poly.entity_id
_entity_poly.type
_entity_poly.pdbx_seq_one_letter_code
_entity_poly.pdbx_strand_id
1 'polypeptide(L)'
;MKRFDGEDSVKHDFTYHYSNPVSRNALSQVTNKGINSPLYRYDKLGNMLYDGRRDIYLSYNLLNLPDTISQGSDNISYIYTAGGEKLAQRIGSSYTYYRGVIIYAGNTLSYIKQPESLIRKDSPYYTYNYFLKAHLGNTRVLLEAVEDSLRTVQTTDCYPFSLSFENNNLNRNKYPYIGKEFQNVSLGGRMLSMYDFGARSYDPETGRWFNIDPALQLATPYGFCGNNKSSGNSRRFKRIILW
;
A
#
# COMPACT_ATOMS: atom_id res chain seq x y z
N MET A 1 7.34 6.58 -17.24
CA MET A 1 6.98 7.52 -16.12
C MET A 1 8.25 8.00 -15.47
N LYS A 2 8.50 9.30 -15.48
CA LYS A 2 9.69 9.91 -14.86
C LYS A 2 9.34 10.48 -13.48
N ARG A 3 10.23 10.33 -12.52
CA ARG A 3 10.19 10.94 -11.20
C ARG A 3 11.52 11.58 -10.92
N PHE A 4 11.50 12.78 -10.36
CA PHE A 4 12.65 13.55 -10.01
C PHE A 4 12.78 13.59 -8.48
N ASP A 5 14.01 13.65 -7.96
CA ASP A 5 14.26 14.02 -6.58
C ASP A 5 14.16 15.55 -6.40
N GLY A 6 14.36 16.01 -5.16
CA GLY A 6 14.32 17.45 -4.86
C GLY A 6 15.47 18.27 -5.48
N GLU A 7 16.43 17.60 -6.14
CA GLU A 7 17.59 18.21 -6.80
C GLU A 7 17.49 18.12 -8.34
N ASP A 8 16.28 17.86 -8.87
CA ASP A 8 15.99 17.71 -10.30
C ASP A 8 16.71 16.55 -10.99
N SER A 9 17.31 15.62 -10.25
CA SER A 9 17.84 14.40 -10.83
C SER A 9 16.74 13.36 -11.06
N VAL A 10 16.84 12.62 -12.16
CA VAL A 10 15.87 11.56 -12.49
C VAL A 10 16.07 10.37 -11.55
N LYS A 11 15.17 10.20 -10.57
CA LYS A 11 15.18 9.07 -9.65
C LYS A 11 14.68 7.79 -10.32
N HIS A 12 13.56 7.88 -11.01
CA HIS A 12 12.95 6.77 -11.75
C HIS A 12 12.59 7.20 -13.17
N ASP A 13 12.91 6.35 -14.14
CA ASP A 13 12.47 6.49 -15.53
C ASP A 13 11.89 5.15 -15.99
N PHE A 14 10.61 4.93 -15.67
CA PHE A 14 9.93 3.66 -15.96
C PHE A 14 9.36 3.61 -17.36
N THR A 15 9.73 2.57 -18.09
CA THR A 15 9.05 2.09 -19.30
C THR A 15 8.29 0.80 -18.95
N TYR A 16 7.02 0.75 -19.33
CA TYR A 16 6.13 -0.38 -19.04
C TYR A 16 5.96 -1.25 -20.28
N HIS A 17 6.14 -2.56 -20.14
CA HIS A 17 5.97 -3.54 -21.19
C HIS A 17 4.73 -4.40 -20.91
N TYR A 18 3.95 -4.70 -21.97
CA TYR A 18 2.62 -5.33 -21.89
C TYR A 18 2.50 -6.55 -22.80
N SER A 19 3.51 -7.35 -22.90
CA SER A 19 3.52 -8.60 -23.69
C SER A 19 3.03 -9.82 -22.90
N ASN A 20 2.26 -9.61 -21.83
CA ASN A 20 1.78 -10.70 -20.98
C ASN A 20 0.73 -11.55 -21.70
N PRO A 21 0.91 -12.89 -21.80
CA PRO A 21 0.00 -13.77 -22.53
C PRO A 21 -1.36 -13.96 -21.82
N VAL A 22 -1.43 -13.74 -20.50
CA VAL A 22 -2.66 -13.93 -19.70
C VAL A 22 -3.61 -12.74 -19.88
N SER A 23 -3.08 -11.52 -19.91
CA SER A 23 -3.86 -10.30 -20.08
C SER A 23 -3.05 -9.22 -20.79
N ARG A 24 -3.61 -8.63 -21.84
CA ARG A 24 -2.97 -7.52 -22.58
C ARG A 24 -2.66 -6.30 -21.73
N ASN A 25 -3.39 -6.11 -20.62
CA ASN A 25 -3.23 -4.99 -19.70
C ASN A 25 -2.36 -5.31 -18.47
N ALA A 26 -1.95 -6.59 -18.31
CA ALA A 26 -1.01 -6.98 -17.26
C ALA A 26 0.42 -6.60 -17.67
N LEU A 27 1.18 -6.05 -16.74
CA LEU A 27 2.61 -5.79 -16.97
C LEU A 27 3.35 -7.10 -17.19
N SER A 28 4.16 -7.16 -18.25
CA SER A 28 5.12 -8.25 -18.42
C SER A 28 6.47 -7.91 -17.79
N GLN A 29 6.87 -6.65 -17.85
CA GLN A 29 8.17 -6.16 -17.38
C GLN A 29 8.15 -4.66 -17.17
N VAL A 30 9.02 -4.16 -16.33
CA VAL A 30 9.33 -2.73 -16.18
C VAL A 30 10.81 -2.52 -16.45
N THR A 31 11.13 -1.52 -17.28
CA THR A 31 12.49 -1.01 -17.42
C THR A 31 12.62 0.26 -16.61
N ASN A 32 13.67 0.38 -15.78
CA ASN A 32 14.00 1.59 -15.04
C ASN A 32 15.39 2.09 -15.45
N LYS A 33 15.48 3.28 -16.00
CA LYS A 33 16.73 3.87 -16.50
C LYS A 33 17.50 2.91 -17.44
N GLY A 34 16.79 2.24 -18.34
CA GLY A 34 17.38 1.28 -19.27
C GLY A 34 17.64 -0.12 -18.71
N ILE A 35 17.45 -0.34 -17.39
CA ILE A 35 17.65 -1.66 -16.77
C ILE A 35 16.30 -2.36 -16.65
N ASN A 36 16.22 -3.57 -17.23
CA ASN A 36 15.03 -4.39 -17.19
C ASN A 36 14.89 -5.10 -15.84
N SER A 37 13.67 -5.08 -15.27
CA SER A 37 13.32 -6.01 -14.18
C SER A 37 13.20 -7.44 -14.73
N PRO A 38 13.26 -8.49 -13.87
CA PRO A 38 12.71 -9.78 -14.24
C PRO A 38 11.22 -9.69 -14.59
N LEU A 39 10.70 -10.73 -15.29
CA LEU A 39 9.33 -10.74 -15.76
C LEU A 39 8.34 -10.90 -14.61
N TYR A 40 7.18 -10.22 -14.72
CA TYR A 40 6.02 -10.44 -13.85
C TYR A 40 5.27 -11.71 -14.30
N ARG A 41 4.67 -12.41 -13.35
CA ARG A 41 3.82 -13.59 -13.62
C ARG A 41 2.46 -13.43 -12.98
N TYR A 42 1.44 -13.94 -13.66
CA TYR A 42 0.04 -13.86 -13.22
C TYR A 42 -0.64 -15.23 -13.36
N ASP A 43 -1.65 -15.47 -12.54
CA ASP A 43 -2.55 -16.62 -12.71
C ASP A 43 -3.60 -16.34 -13.79
N LYS A 44 -4.46 -17.36 -14.06
CA LYS A 44 -5.53 -17.25 -15.06
C LYS A 44 -6.63 -16.23 -14.68
N LEU A 45 -6.73 -15.87 -13.41
CA LEU A 45 -7.67 -14.87 -12.90
C LEU A 45 -7.08 -13.45 -12.94
N GLY A 46 -5.82 -13.31 -13.35
CA GLY A 46 -5.12 -12.04 -13.43
C GLY A 46 -4.52 -11.57 -12.12
N ASN A 47 -4.38 -12.42 -11.12
CA ASN A 47 -3.67 -12.10 -9.90
C ASN A 47 -2.16 -12.23 -10.12
N MET A 48 -1.37 -11.26 -9.64
CA MET A 48 0.08 -11.29 -9.75
C MET A 48 0.66 -12.37 -8.85
N LEU A 49 1.31 -13.38 -9.42
CA LEU A 49 1.99 -14.46 -8.69
C LEU A 49 3.45 -14.15 -8.40
N TYR A 50 4.07 -13.30 -9.21
CA TYR A 50 5.47 -12.91 -9.04
C TYR A 50 5.69 -11.48 -9.50
N ASP A 51 6.22 -10.66 -8.60
CA ASP A 51 6.74 -9.32 -8.89
C ASP A 51 8.25 -9.40 -9.13
N GLY A 52 8.65 -9.42 -10.39
CA GLY A 52 10.06 -9.53 -10.76
C GLY A 52 10.91 -8.35 -10.30
N ARG A 53 10.33 -7.18 -10.06
CA ARG A 53 11.06 -5.99 -9.60
C ARG A 53 11.44 -6.09 -8.12
N ARG A 54 10.53 -6.60 -7.29
CA ARG A 54 10.76 -6.83 -5.85
C ARG A 54 11.31 -8.20 -5.54
N ASP A 55 11.27 -9.13 -6.50
CA ASP A 55 11.62 -10.53 -6.34
C ASP A 55 10.77 -11.20 -5.25
N ILE A 56 9.46 -10.96 -5.29
CA ILE A 56 8.49 -11.54 -4.35
C ILE A 56 7.49 -12.44 -5.05
N TYR A 57 7.08 -13.48 -4.34
CA TYR A 57 6.02 -14.40 -4.75
C TYR A 57 4.76 -14.11 -3.95
N LEU A 58 3.60 -14.22 -4.60
CA LEU A 58 2.31 -14.00 -3.98
C LEU A 58 1.42 -15.23 -4.21
N SER A 59 0.66 -15.61 -3.19
CA SER A 59 -0.45 -16.53 -3.30
C SER A 59 -1.75 -15.84 -2.90
N TYR A 60 -2.88 -16.41 -3.33
CA TYR A 60 -4.20 -15.83 -3.11
C TYR A 60 -5.16 -16.89 -2.58
N ASN A 61 -6.08 -16.46 -1.74
CA ASN A 61 -7.18 -17.30 -1.25
C ASN A 61 -8.34 -17.34 -2.28
N LEU A 62 -9.41 -18.06 -1.94
CA LEU A 62 -10.60 -18.21 -2.80
C LEU A 62 -11.34 -16.88 -3.08
N LEU A 63 -11.09 -15.84 -2.29
CA LEU A 63 -11.65 -14.51 -2.48
C LEU A 63 -10.74 -13.61 -3.35
N ASN A 64 -9.67 -14.15 -3.95
CA ASN A 64 -8.64 -13.40 -4.66
C ASN A 64 -7.92 -12.33 -3.80
N LEU A 65 -7.90 -12.54 -2.47
CA LEU A 65 -7.11 -11.70 -1.55
C LEU A 65 -5.72 -12.32 -1.36
N PRO A 66 -4.65 -11.51 -1.24
CA PRO A 66 -3.32 -12.02 -0.95
C PRO A 66 -3.32 -12.86 0.33
N ASP A 67 -2.92 -14.13 0.21
CA ASP A 67 -2.83 -15.06 1.33
C ASP A 67 -1.44 -15.06 1.94
N THR A 68 -0.43 -15.14 1.06
CA THR A 68 0.98 -15.10 1.47
C THR A 68 1.79 -14.28 0.48
N ILE A 69 2.74 -13.51 1.00
CA ILE A 69 3.78 -12.84 0.22
C ILE A 69 5.12 -13.34 0.75
N SER A 70 5.99 -13.84 -0.12
CA SER A 70 7.27 -14.44 0.28
C SER A 70 8.43 -13.96 -0.57
N GLN A 71 9.62 -13.94 0.05
CA GLN A 71 10.90 -13.76 -0.61
C GLN A 71 11.94 -14.66 0.08
N GLY A 72 12.49 -15.64 -0.63
CA GLY A 72 13.37 -16.64 -0.03
C GLY A 72 12.68 -17.40 1.10
N SER A 73 13.25 -17.36 2.30
CA SER A 73 12.67 -17.97 3.52
C SER A 73 11.68 -17.07 4.25
N ASP A 74 11.67 -15.77 3.94
CA ASP A 74 10.83 -14.80 4.64
C ASP A 74 9.43 -14.75 4.04
N ASN A 75 8.43 -14.65 4.88
CA ASN A 75 7.04 -14.52 4.42
C ASN A 75 6.19 -13.65 5.34
N ILE A 76 5.16 -13.08 4.72
CA ILE A 76 4.02 -12.46 5.39
C ILE A 76 2.81 -13.31 5.03
N SER A 77 2.01 -13.70 6.01
CA SER A 77 0.73 -14.35 5.78
C SER A 77 -0.41 -13.53 6.36
N TYR A 78 -1.59 -13.66 5.76
CA TYR A 78 -2.78 -12.91 6.13
C TYR A 78 -3.92 -13.87 6.45
N ILE A 79 -4.75 -13.50 7.42
CA ILE A 79 -5.96 -14.22 7.81
C ILE A 79 -7.14 -13.30 7.60
N TYR A 80 -8.17 -13.81 6.93
CA TYR A 80 -9.38 -13.07 6.61
C TYR A 80 -10.64 -13.77 7.15
N THR A 81 -11.70 -12.99 7.33
CA THR A 81 -13.06 -13.55 7.48
C THR A 81 -13.53 -14.13 6.15
N ALA A 82 -14.64 -14.88 6.18
CA ALA A 82 -15.32 -15.30 4.96
C ALA A 82 -15.84 -14.14 4.10
N GLY A 83 -16.03 -12.95 4.69
CA GLY A 83 -16.39 -11.71 3.98
C GLY A 83 -15.21 -10.91 3.45
N GLY A 84 -13.97 -11.38 3.63
CA GLY A 84 -12.76 -10.72 3.12
C GLY A 84 -12.18 -9.63 4.03
N GLU A 85 -12.69 -9.46 5.25
CA GLU A 85 -12.06 -8.55 6.22
C GLU A 85 -10.78 -9.17 6.77
N LYS A 86 -9.68 -8.41 6.77
CA LYS A 86 -8.40 -8.83 7.34
C LYS A 86 -8.49 -8.90 8.87
N LEU A 87 -8.27 -10.09 9.41
CA LEU A 87 -8.25 -10.37 10.84
C LEU A 87 -6.86 -10.33 11.43
N ALA A 88 -5.88 -10.83 10.68
CA ALA A 88 -4.50 -10.85 11.14
C ALA A 88 -3.49 -10.77 9.99
N GLN A 89 -2.32 -10.26 10.32
CA GLN A 89 -1.09 -10.34 9.54
C GLN A 89 -0.03 -11.02 10.41
N ARG A 90 0.69 -11.96 9.84
CA ARG A 90 1.80 -12.66 10.51
C ARG A 90 3.10 -12.40 9.75
N ILE A 91 4.16 -12.06 10.48
CA ILE A 91 5.52 -11.90 9.96
C ILE A 91 6.44 -12.70 10.88
N GLY A 92 6.99 -13.82 10.40
CA GLY A 92 7.72 -14.75 11.26
C GLY A 92 6.84 -15.26 12.41
N SER A 93 7.24 -14.98 13.66
CA SER A 93 6.47 -15.31 14.86
C SER A 93 5.55 -14.17 15.35
N SER A 94 5.64 -12.99 14.73
CA SER A 94 4.92 -11.80 15.17
C SER A 94 3.55 -11.69 14.49
N TYR A 95 2.51 -11.41 15.28
CA TYR A 95 1.14 -11.20 14.79
C TYR A 95 0.70 -9.75 14.99
N THR A 96 0.06 -9.20 13.97
CA THR A 96 -0.76 -7.99 14.08
C THR A 96 -2.22 -8.40 13.90
N TYR A 97 -3.07 -8.11 14.87
CA TYR A 97 -4.50 -8.42 14.80
C TYR A 97 -5.31 -7.15 14.52
N TYR A 98 -6.32 -7.29 13.66
CA TYR A 98 -7.22 -6.24 13.24
C TYR A 98 -8.63 -6.53 13.77
N ARG A 99 -9.15 -5.65 14.61
CA ARG A 99 -10.52 -5.73 15.15
C ARG A 99 -11.25 -4.43 14.82
N GLY A 100 -11.65 -4.31 13.56
CA GLY A 100 -12.18 -3.07 13.02
C GLY A 100 -11.13 -1.96 13.08
N VAL A 101 -11.39 -0.94 13.90
CA VAL A 101 -10.48 0.21 14.07
C VAL A 101 -9.40 -0.01 15.13
N ILE A 102 -9.44 -1.12 15.87
CA ILE A 102 -8.52 -1.42 16.97
C ILE A 102 -7.47 -2.41 16.48
N ILE A 103 -6.20 -2.03 16.60
CA ILE A 103 -5.07 -2.82 16.14
C ILE A 103 -4.20 -3.27 17.31
N TYR A 104 -3.87 -4.55 17.34
CA TYR A 104 -3.03 -5.18 18.35
C TYR A 104 -1.72 -5.67 17.75
N ALA A 105 -0.63 -5.54 18.48
CA ALA A 105 0.65 -6.21 18.25
C ALA A 105 0.74 -7.39 19.23
N GLY A 106 0.56 -8.61 18.73
CA GLY A 106 0.34 -9.78 19.60
C GLY A 106 -0.88 -9.56 20.49
N ASN A 107 -0.70 -9.71 21.80
CA ASN A 107 -1.77 -9.51 22.80
C ASN A 107 -1.85 -8.08 23.34
N THR A 108 -1.02 -7.15 22.83
CA THR A 108 -0.96 -5.77 23.34
C THR A 108 -1.66 -4.82 22.37
N LEU A 109 -2.54 -3.95 22.89
CA LEU A 109 -3.12 -2.85 22.11
C LEU A 109 -1.98 -2.00 21.54
N SER A 110 -1.95 -1.82 20.23
CA SER A 110 -0.99 -0.97 19.55
C SER A 110 -1.55 0.43 19.32
N TYR A 111 -2.69 0.49 18.65
CA TYR A 111 -3.38 1.78 18.43
C TYR A 111 -4.85 1.58 18.06
N ILE A 112 -5.61 2.67 18.19
CA ILE A 112 -6.98 2.79 17.73
C ILE A 112 -6.97 3.80 16.58
N LYS A 113 -7.41 3.39 15.39
CA LYS A 113 -7.51 4.24 14.21
C LYS A 113 -8.87 4.92 14.17
N GLN A 114 -8.88 6.23 13.99
CA GLN A 114 -10.07 7.02 13.74
C GLN A 114 -9.96 7.73 12.39
N PRO A 115 -11.04 8.29 11.83
CA PRO A 115 -10.98 8.97 10.54
C PRO A 115 -9.93 10.08 10.47
N GLU A 116 -9.77 10.87 11.57
CA GLU A 116 -8.90 12.05 11.63
C GLU A 116 -7.77 11.91 12.65
N SER A 117 -7.60 10.75 13.30
CA SER A 117 -6.62 10.57 14.37
C SER A 117 -6.16 9.13 14.56
N LEU A 118 -5.08 8.97 15.31
CA LEU A 118 -4.63 7.71 15.92
C LEU A 118 -4.49 7.90 17.42
N ILE A 119 -5.04 7.00 18.19
CA ILE A 119 -4.75 6.89 19.62
C ILE A 119 -3.79 5.73 19.79
N ARG A 120 -2.54 6.02 20.12
CA ARG A 120 -1.49 5.01 20.30
C ARG A 120 -1.35 4.65 21.77
N LYS A 121 -1.06 3.40 22.04
CA LYS A 121 -0.67 2.97 23.38
C LYS A 121 0.85 2.99 23.50
N ASP A 122 1.38 4.04 24.08
CA ASP A 122 2.78 4.18 24.45
C ASP A 122 2.88 3.98 25.96
N SER A 123 2.97 2.70 26.38
CA SER A 123 2.84 2.26 27.80
C SER A 123 3.71 3.10 28.75
N PRO A 124 3.15 3.55 29.89
CA PRO A 124 1.80 3.29 30.43
C PRO A 124 0.71 4.25 29.89
N TYR A 125 1.04 5.23 29.10
CA TYR A 125 0.16 6.32 28.64
C TYR A 125 -0.42 6.06 27.26
N TYR A 126 -1.38 6.90 26.87
CA TYR A 126 -1.92 7.00 25.53
C TYR A 126 -1.47 8.29 24.89
N THR A 127 -1.07 8.22 23.61
CA THR A 127 -0.68 9.38 22.82
C THR A 127 -1.73 9.65 21.76
N TYR A 128 -2.22 10.87 21.70
CA TYR A 128 -3.22 11.30 20.72
C TYR A 128 -2.53 11.96 19.54
N ASN A 129 -2.72 11.40 18.35
CA ASN A 129 -2.14 11.91 17.13
C ASN A 129 -3.25 12.33 16.16
N TYR A 130 -3.15 13.53 15.61
CA TYR A 130 -4.13 14.12 14.68
C TYR A 130 -3.57 14.19 13.26
N PHE A 131 -4.42 13.96 12.25
CA PHE A 131 -4.05 14.02 10.83
C PHE A 131 -4.37 15.38 10.25
N LEU A 132 -3.37 16.07 9.69
CA LEU A 132 -3.61 17.13 8.73
C LEU A 132 -3.57 16.53 7.33
N LYS A 133 -4.71 16.56 6.65
CA LYS A 133 -4.90 15.93 5.34
C LYS A 133 -4.96 16.95 4.22
N ALA A 134 -4.42 16.57 3.04
CA ALA A 134 -4.66 17.29 1.80
C ALA A 134 -6.12 17.07 1.34
N HIS A 135 -6.58 17.89 0.39
CA HIS A 135 -7.93 17.85 -0.18
C HIS A 135 -8.35 16.48 -0.75
N LEU A 136 -7.41 15.65 -1.17
CA LEU A 136 -7.65 14.26 -1.62
C LEU A 136 -7.67 13.24 -0.47
N GLY A 137 -7.50 13.66 0.80
CA GLY A 137 -7.52 12.77 1.96
C GLY A 137 -6.17 12.14 2.30
N ASN A 138 -5.07 12.56 1.68
CA ASN A 138 -3.74 12.11 2.04
C ASN A 138 -3.27 12.81 3.31
N THR A 139 -2.78 12.07 4.30
CA THR A 139 -2.18 12.62 5.52
C THR A 139 -0.84 13.26 5.16
N ARG A 140 -0.72 14.57 5.36
CA ARG A 140 0.50 15.33 5.10
C ARG A 140 1.32 15.54 6.36
N VAL A 141 0.64 15.76 7.49
CA VAL A 141 1.28 15.98 8.78
C VAL A 141 0.57 15.14 9.83
N LEU A 142 1.34 14.53 10.71
CA LEU A 142 0.88 13.93 11.95
C LEU A 142 1.29 14.84 13.10
N LEU A 143 0.32 15.31 13.85
CA LEU A 143 0.50 16.10 15.05
C LEU A 143 0.26 15.24 16.28
N GLU A 144 1.10 15.36 17.28
CA GLU A 144 0.95 14.71 18.58
C GLU A 144 0.53 15.74 19.62
N ALA A 145 -0.50 15.41 20.40
CA ALA A 145 -0.89 16.23 21.54
C ALA A 145 0.12 16.05 22.67
N VAL A 146 0.68 17.17 23.16
CA VAL A 146 1.62 17.23 24.28
C VAL A 146 1.17 18.38 25.18
N GLU A 147 0.61 18.02 26.35
CA GLU A 147 0.02 19.01 27.25
C GLU A 147 -0.97 19.92 26.52
N ASP A 148 -0.78 21.23 26.55
CA ASP A 148 -1.64 22.22 25.90
C ASP A 148 -1.17 22.58 24.45
N SER A 149 -0.32 21.79 23.85
CA SER A 149 0.26 22.08 22.52
C SER A 149 0.19 20.90 21.57
N LEU A 150 0.45 21.17 20.28
CA LEU A 150 0.58 20.15 19.25
C LEU A 150 2.01 20.15 18.69
N ARG A 151 2.63 18.98 18.66
CA ARG A 151 3.97 18.78 18.11
C ARG A 151 3.88 18.00 16.79
N THR A 152 4.56 18.46 15.74
CA THR A 152 4.72 17.69 14.52
C THR A 152 5.64 16.49 14.77
N VAL A 153 5.14 15.28 14.54
CA VAL A 153 5.89 14.02 14.73
C VAL A 153 6.15 13.26 13.42
N GLN A 154 5.42 13.60 12.38
CA GLN A 154 5.66 13.06 11.04
C GLN A 154 5.17 14.03 9.98
N THR A 155 5.96 14.24 8.94
CA THR A 155 5.55 14.85 7.68
C THR A 155 5.60 13.81 6.58
N THR A 156 4.73 13.93 5.57
CA THR A 156 4.67 12.97 4.48
C THR A 156 4.54 13.71 3.14
N ASP A 157 5.57 13.62 2.34
CA ASP A 157 5.58 14.05 0.95
C ASP A 157 5.59 12.83 0.03
N CYS A 158 4.90 12.94 -1.11
CA CYS A 158 4.80 11.84 -2.03
C CYS A 158 4.78 12.31 -3.48
N TYR A 159 5.30 11.45 -4.34
CA TYR A 159 5.13 11.54 -5.77
C TYR A 159 3.66 11.36 -6.18
N PRO A 160 3.28 11.72 -7.40
CA PRO A 160 2.03 11.28 -7.99
C PRO A 160 1.87 9.75 -7.81
N PHE A 161 0.64 9.26 -7.54
CA PHE A 161 0.35 7.87 -7.18
C PHE A 161 0.83 7.43 -5.79
N SER A 162 1.23 8.42 -4.93
CA SER A 162 1.46 8.23 -3.49
C SER A 162 2.64 7.35 -3.11
N LEU A 163 3.62 7.22 -4.00
CA LEU A 163 4.93 6.78 -3.57
C LEU A 163 5.50 7.84 -2.62
N SER A 164 5.81 7.43 -1.39
CA SER A 164 6.42 8.30 -0.39
C SER A 164 7.85 8.66 -0.80
N PHE A 165 8.31 9.88 -0.47
CA PHE A 165 9.73 10.21 -0.58
C PHE A 165 10.53 9.39 0.43
N GLU A 166 11.79 9.06 0.12
CA GLU A 166 12.63 8.18 0.95
C GLU A 166 12.85 8.73 2.37
N ASN A 167 12.87 10.04 2.51
CA ASN A 167 13.11 10.70 3.79
C ASN A 167 11.90 10.70 4.73
N ASN A 168 10.75 10.16 4.29
CA ASN A 168 9.56 10.10 5.13
C ASN A 168 9.66 8.93 6.12
N ASN A 169 9.62 9.24 7.40
CA ASN A 169 9.51 8.23 8.45
C ASN A 169 8.03 7.87 8.65
N LEU A 170 7.58 6.75 8.06
CA LEU A 170 6.20 6.27 8.17
C LEU A 170 5.94 5.37 9.40
N ASN A 171 6.85 5.32 10.37
CA ASN A 171 6.72 4.44 11.54
C ASN A 171 5.61 4.88 12.49
N ARG A 172 5.30 6.17 12.54
CA ARG A 172 4.26 6.71 13.41
C ARG A 172 2.86 6.56 12.82
N ASN A 173 2.72 6.76 11.50
CA ASN A 173 1.45 6.62 10.79
C ASN A 173 1.62 5.76 9.53
N LYS A 174 1.04 4.58 9.55
CA LYS A 174 1.00 3.66 8.38
C LYS A 174 -0.14 3.97 7.40
N TYR A 175 -0.89 5.07 7.59
CA TYR A 175 -2.05 5.45 6.76
C TYR A 175 -1.86 6.78 6.02
N PRO A 176 -0.74 6.97 5.30
CA PRO A 176 -0.45 8.26 4.67
C PRO A 176 -1.33 8.55 3.45
N TYR A 177 -1.85 7.51 2.79
CA TYR A 177 -2.60 7.64 1.56
C TYR A 177 -4.07 7.26 1.74
N ILE A 178 -4.97 8.25 1.68
CA ILE A 178 -6.44 8.10 1.77
C ILE A 178 -6.91 7.07 2.83
N GLY A 179 -6.18 7.03 3.96
CA GLY A 179 -6.48 6.14 5.07
C GLY A 179 -6.22 4.65 4.82
N LYS A 180 -5.50 4.29 3.75
CA LYS A 180 -5.10 2.90 3.45
C LYS A 180 -3.77 2.56 4.09
N GLU A 181 -3.65 1.30 4.53
CA GLU A 181 -2.48 0.83 5.26
C GLU A 181 -1.29 0.64 4.31
N PHE A 182 -0.18 1.29 4.63
CA PHE A 182 1.08 1.10 3.95
C PHE A 182 1.85 -0.06 4.57
N GLN A 183 2.14 -1.06 3.76
CA GLN A 183 2.89 -2.26 4.12
C GLN A 183 4.39 -1.98 3.95
N ASN A 184 5.01 -1.32 4.94
CA ASN A 184 6.45 -1.05 4.95
C ASN A 184 7.21 -2.15 5.71
N VAL A 185 7.04 -3.38 5.28
CA VAL A 185 7.69 -4.55 5.84
C VAL A 185 8.89 -4.92 5.00
N SER A 186 10.01 -5.27 5.63
CA SER A 186 11.17 -5.83 4.94
C SER A 186 10.99 -7.34 4.78
N LEU A 187 11.13 -7.81 3.55
CA LEU A 187 11.22 -9.22 3.20
C LEU A 187 12.53 -9.44 2.44
N GLY A 188 13.35 -10.38 2.87
CA GLY A 188 14.64 -10.69 2.24
C GLY A 188 15.53 -9.46 2.05
N GLY A 189 15.47 -8.49 2.97
CA GLY A 189 16.22 -7.25 2.90
C GLY A 189 15.63 -6.17 1.96
N ARG A 190 14.47 -6.40 1.33
CA ARG A 190 13.77 -5.43 0.49
C ARG A 190 12.45 -4.99 1.10
N MET A 191 12.16 -3.70 1.00
CA MET A 191 10.89 -3.15 1.48
C MET A 191 9.75 -3.51 0.53
N LEU A 192 8.65 -4.04 1.09
CA LEU A 192 7.45 -4.39 0.34
C LEU A 192 6.81 -3.16 -0.32
N SER A 193 6.72 -2.04 0.42
CA SER A 193 6.31 -0.71 -0.07
C SER A 193 5.04 -0.71 -0.93
N MET A 194 3.98 -1.32 -0.44
CA MET A 194 2.67 -1.38 -1.11
C MET A 194 1.55 -0.94 -0.18
N TYR A 195 0.41 -0.56 -0.74
CA TYR A 195 -0.79 -0.24 0.03
C TYR A 195 -1.79 -1.39 0.01
N ASP A 196 -2.35 -1.68 1.18
CA ASP A 196 -3.48 -2.57 1.34
C ASP A 196 -4.79 -1.77 1.24
N PHE A 197 -5.56 -2.03 0.19
CA PHE A 197 -6.89 -1.42 -0.01
C PHE A 197 -8.04 -2.34 0.45
N GLY A 198 -7.73 -3.48 1.06
CA GLY A 198 -8.69 -4.52 1.42
C GLY A 198 -8.86 -5.50 0.26
N ALA A 199 -9.69 -5.17 -0.72
CA ALA A 199 -9.93 -6.04 -1.88
C ALA A 199 -8.73 -6.21 -2.81
N ARG A 200 -7.78 -5.28 -2.82
CA ARG A 200 -6.62 -5.28 -3.73
C ARG A 200 -5.38 -4.68 -3.07
N SER A 201 -4.22 -5.20 -3.45
CA SER A 201 -2.92 -4.58 -3.16
C SER A 201 -2.53 -3.61 -4.26
N TYR A 202 -1.97 -2.47 -3.87
CA TYR A 202 -1.61 -1.38 -4.76
C TYR A 202 -0.11 -1.07 -4.68
N ASP A 203 0.54 -1.03 -5.83
CA ASP A 203 1.93 -0.60 -5.96
C ASP A 203 2.01 0.90 -6.29
N PRO A 204 2.39 1.77 -5.33
CA PRO A 204 2.52 3.20 -5.59
C PRO A 204 3.71 3.54 -6.49
N GLU A 205 4.68 2.65 -6.61
CA GLU A 205 5.86 2.88 -7.42
C GLU A 205 5.55 2.75 -8.91
N THR A 206 4.77 1.74 -9.30
CA THR A 206 4.31 1.58 -10.68
C THR A 206 2.95 2.24 -10.94
N GLY A 207 2.21 2.62 -9.91
CA GLY A 207 0.87 3.18 -10.01
C GLY A 207 -0.19 2.15 -10.43
N ARG A 208 -0.01 0.87 -10.02
CA ARG A 208 -0.82 -0.25 -10.47
C ARG A 208 -1.30 -1.15 -9.35
N TRP A 209 -2.43 -1.80 -9.63
CA TRP A 209 -2.95 -2.90 -8.82
C TRP A 209 -2.21 -4.20 -9.12
N PHE A 210 -2.12 -5.09 -8.13
CA PHE A 210 -1.54 -6.44 -8.28
C PHE A 210 -2.51 -7.43 -8.92
N ASN A 211 -3.80 -7.14 -8.86
CA ASN A 211 -4.87 -7.96 -9.44
C ASN A 211 -5.87 -7.08 -10.21
N ILE A 212 -6.63 -7.71 -11.07
CA ILE A 212 -7.64 -7.01 -11.88
C ILE A 212 -8.73 -6.41 -10.99
N ASP A 213 -9.41 -5.39 -11.52
CA ASP A 213 -10.59 -4.85 -10.85
C ASP A 213 -11.75 -5.84 -10.96
N PRO A 214 -12.22 -6.44 -9.83
CA PRO A 214 -13.33 -7.38 -9.88
C PRO A 214 -14.63 -6.76 -10.41
N ALA A 215 -14.78 -5.45 -10.30
CA ALA A 215 -15.93 -4.72 -10.83
C ALA A 215 -15.76 -4.31 -12.31
N LEU A 216 -14.58 -4.51 -12.91
CA LEU A 216 -14.25 -4.22 -14.32
C LEU A 216 -14.69 -2.79 -14.75
N GLN A 217 -14.52 -1.82 -13.89
CA GLN A 217 -15.03 -0.45 -14.09
C GLN A 217 -14.22 0.35 -15.12
N LEU A 218 -13.00 -0.08 -15.43
CA LEU A 218 -12.08 0.61 -16.32
C LEU A 218 -11.56 -0.32 -17.42
N ALA A 219 -11.31 0.24 -18.59
CA ALA A 219 -10.71 -0.49 -19.71
C ALA A 219 -9.29 -1.01 -19.38
N THR A 220 -8.62 -0.40 -18.39
CA THR A 220 -7.32 -0.84 -17.86
C THR A 220 -7.50 -1.38 -16.44
N PRO A 221 -7.81 -2.68 -16.25
CA PRO A 221 -8.22 -3.23 -14.97
C PRO A 221 -7.13 -3.18 -13.88
N TYR A 222 -5.86 -3.04 -14.26
CA TYR A 222 -4.74 -2.84 -13.34
C TYR A 222 -4.40 -1.36 -13.10
N GLY A 223 -5.01 -0.43 -13.85
CA GLY A 223 -4.73 1.00 -13.73
C GLY A 223 -5.37 1.60 -12.47
N PHE A 224 -4.61 2.33 -11.66
CA PHE A 224 -5.16 3.07 -10.55
C PHE A 224 -5.90 4.32 -11.07
N CYS A 225 -7.19 4.44 -10.75
CA CYS A 225 -8.04 5.59 -11.14
C CYS A 225 -7.99 5.96 -12.63
N GLY A 226 -7.82 4.96 -13.52
CA GLY A 226 -7.68 5.22 -14.96
C GLY A 226 -6.43 6.03 -15.32
N ASN A 227 -5.39 5.97 -14.50
CA ASN A 227 -4.17 6.79 -14.59
C ASN A 227 -4.39 8.30 -14.48
N ASN A 228 -5.55 8.74 -14.01
CA ASN A 228 -5.88 10.14 -13.81
C ASN A 228 -6.21 10.44 -12.35
N LYS A 229 -5.26 10.98 -11.61
CA LYS A 229 -5.39 11.34 -10.19
C LYS A 229 -6.21 12.62 -9.95
N SER A 230 -6.28 13.47 -10.94
CA SER A 230 -6.92 14.79 -10.85
C SER A 230 -8.36 14.84 -11.39
N SER A 231 -8.89 13.74 -11.92
CA SER A 231 -10.31 13.65 -12.26
C SER A 231 -11.14 13.68 -10.97
N GLY A 232 -11.32 14.89 -10.43
CA GLY A 232 -11.92 15.23 -9.15
C GLY A 232 -13.39 14.88 -8.97
N ASN A 233 -13.80 13.73 -9.43
CA ASN A 233 -15.10 13.17 -9.11
C ASN A 233 -14.97 12.31 -7.87
N SER A 234 -14.96 12.95 -6.70
CA SER A 234 -14.80 12.33 -5.38
C SER A 234 -15.79 11.17 -5.13
N ARG A 235 -16.95 11.18 -5.79
CA ARG A 235 -17.93 10.09 -5.71
C ARG A 235 -17.52 8.87 -6.54
N ARG A 236 -16.88 9.02 -7.69
CA ARG A 236 -16.31 7.94 -8.49
C ARG A 236 -15.07 7.33 -7.81
N PHE A 237 -14.25 8.16 -7.18
CA PHE A 237 -13.08 7.73 -6.41
C PHE A 237 -13.48 6.81 -5.25
N LYS A 238 -14.50 7.17 -4.47
CA LYS A 238 -15.01 6.32 -3.38
C LYS A 238 -15.54 4.97 -3.89
N ARG A 239 -16.15 4.94 -5.08
CA ARG A 239 -16.73 3.71 -5.66
C ARG A 239 -15.67 2.75 -6.23
N ILE A 240 -14.52 3.27 -6.70
CA ILE A 240 -13.39 2.47 -7.21
C ILE A 240 -12.56 1.85 -6.07
N ILE A 241 -12.65 2.43 -4.87
CA ILE A 241 -11.80 2.09 -3.71
C ILE A 241 -12.55 1.27 -2.64
N LEU A 242 -13.88 1.21 -2.67
CA LEU A 242 -14.73 0.67 -1.60
C LEU A 242 -15.40 -0.68 -1.93
N TRP A 243 -14.75 -1.52 -2.75
CA TRP A 243 -15.11 -2.94 -2.86
C TRP A 243 -14.06 -3.80 -2.21
#